data_c2a0500d890f98bfb39d6a6649360d84
#
_entry.id   c2a0500d890f98bfb39d6a6649360d84
#
_cell.length_a   1.000
_cell.length_b   1.000
_cell.length_c   1.000
_cell.angle_alpha   90.00
_cell.angle_beta   90.00
_cell.angle_gamma   90.00
#
_symmetry.space_group_name_H-M   'P 1'
#
loop_
_entity.id
_entity.type
_entity.pdbx_description
1 polymer ?
#
loop_
_entity_poly.entity_id
_entity_poly.type
_entity_poly.pdbx_seq_one_letter_code
_entity_poly.pdbx_strand_id
1 'polypeptide(L)'
;MNPIKKVLGCFRKADNDYHMIEDGDRIAVGVSGGKDSSCLIHCLHLYKKFSKKNFDVIGIYVDLGFGQQHIDEVIEYFRPYDIPIYVVETQIYDILKLHLDKEDRIECSLCAKLRKGALVNAAKAHGCNKIALGHHSDDAVETLFMNMINGGRLATFKPKMLLERSGVIMIRPLVYAYEHDISRMADKLEMPLSKNACPNSGHTERQAMKDMLNSLYKDYPSSKNNFQLMLRNHKQVDIFQPENDDEEDIQERIMP
;
A
#
# COMPACT_ATOMS: atom_id res chain seq x y z
N MET A 1 13.78 0.23 -21.08
CA MET A 1 12.96 1.42 -20.75
C MET A 1 13.43 1.98 -19.40
N ASN A 2 13.43 3.32 -19.19
CA ASN A 2 13.82 3.93 -17.91
C ASN A 2 12.81 3.53 -16.82
N PRO A 3 13.24 2.88 -15.71
CA PRO A 3 12.33 2.39 -14.67
C PRO A 3 11.52 3.53 -14.02
N ILE A 4 12.12 4.71 -13.84
CA ILE A 4 11.41 5.89 -13.30
C ILE A 4 10.23 6.27 -14.19
N LYS A 5 10.44 6.36 -15.52
CA LYS A 5 9.37 6.68 -16.47
C LYS A 5 8.27 5.61 -16.48
N LYS A 6 8.65 4.34 -16.29
CA LYS A 6 7.70 3.22 -16.27
C LYS A 6 6.80 3.27 -15.04
N VAL A 7 7.39 3.39 -13.85
CA VAL A 7 6.62 3.49 -12.59
C VAL A 7 5.74 4.74 -12.56
N LEU A 8 6.29 5.89 -13.00
CA LEU A 8 5.53 7.14 -13.09
C LEU A 8 4.38 7.07 -14.11
N GLY A 9 4.55 6.31 -15.19
CA GLY A 9 3.49 6.02 -16.16
C GLY A 9 2.34 5.22 -15.53
N CYS A 10 2.66 4.20 -14.74
CA CYS A 10 1.69 3.42 -13.97
C CYS A 10 0.96 4.27 -12.92
N PHE A 11 1.72 5.11 -12.20
CA PHE A 11 1.18 6.07 -11.23
C PHE A 11 0.15 7.01 -11.89
N ARG A 12 0.54 7.67 -13.00
CA ARG A 12 -0.35 8.58 -13.73
C ARG A 12 -1.60 7.88 -14.23
N LYS A 13 -1.45 6.64 -14.75
CA LYS A 13 -2.60 5.85 -15.18
C LYS A 13 -3.56 5.56 -14.02
N ALA A 14 -3.04 5.17 -12.85
CA ALA A 14 -3.85 4.92 -11.67
C ALA A 14 -4.57 6.20 -11.18
N ASP A 15 -3.89 7.35 -11.17
CA ASP A 15 -4.52 8.63 -10.84
C ASP A 15 -5.63 9.00 -11.81
N ASN A 16 -5.43 8.80 -13.12
CA ASN A 16 -6.46 9.08 -14.13
C ASN A 16 -7.67 8.15 -14.01
N ASP A 17 -7.44 6.85 -13.78
CA ASP A 17 -8.52 5.85 -13.72
C ASP A 17 -9.37 5.98 -12.43
N TYR A 18 -8.76 6.41 -11.32
CA TYR A 18 -9.42 6.46 -10.01
C TYR A 18 -9.59 7.87 -9.42
N HIS A 19 -9.14 8.92 -10.12
CA HIS A 19 -9.21 10.32 -9.63
C HIS A 19 -8.69 10.44 -8.20
N MET A 20 -7.45 9.98 -7.98
CA MET A 20 -6.86 9.89 -6.64
C MET A 20 -6.42 11.23 -6.09
N ILE A 21 -5.89 12.11 -6.96
CA ILE A 21 -5.30 13.39 -6.58
C ILE A 21 -6.10 14.52 -7.23
N GLU A 22 -6.45 15.53 -6.43
CA GLU A 22 -7.23 16.70 -6.84
C GLU A 22 -6.50 17.99 -6.43
N ASP A 23 -6.93 19.12 -7.01
CA ASP A 23 -6.40 20.42 -6.60
C ASP A 23 -6.76 20.72 -5.14
N GLY A 24 -5.79 21.26 -4.41
CA GLY A 24 -5.93 21.59 -2.98
C GLY A 24 -5.71 20.40 -2.04
N ASP A 25 -5.40 19.21 -2.55
CA ASP A 25 -5.10 18.07 -1.68
C ASP A 25 -3.85 18.30 -0.84
N ARG A 26 -3.90 17.82 0.40
CA ARG A 26 -2.73 17.64 1.25
C ARG A 26 -2.58 16.16 1.58
N ILE A 27 -1.55 15.54 1.03
CA ILE A 27 -1.36 14.09 0.99
C ILE A 27 -0.28 13.67 1.99
N ALA A 28 -0.62 12.81 2.95
CA ALA A 28 0.34 12.14 3.81
C ALA A 28 0.77 10.81 3.18
N VAL A 29 2.05 10.63 2.90
CA VAL A 29 2.60 9.33 2.51
C VAL A 29 2.93 8.52 3.76
N GLY A 30 2.37 7.31 3.87
CA GLY A 30 2.79 6.36 4.90
C GLY A 30 4.18 5.82 4.56
N VAL A 31 5.20 6.34 5.25
CA VAL A 31 6.60 5.95 5.08
C VAL A 31 6.88 4.69 5.89
N SER A 32 7.44 3.66 5.26
CA SER A 32 7.85 2.42 5.94
C SER A 32 9.38 2.26 6.03
N GLY A 33 10.12 3.18 5.42
CA GLY A 33 11.56 3.02 5.21
C GLY A 33 11.93 2.08 4.06
N GLY A 34 10.95 1.39 3.45
CA GLY A 34 11.16 0.49 2.32
C GLY A 34 11.05 1.17 0.95
N LYS A 35 11.51 0.47 -0.10
CA LYS A 35 11.56 0.93 -1.48
C LYS A 35 10.22 1.48 -2.00
N ASP A 36 9.10 0.84 -1.63
CA ASP A 36 7.79 1.14 -2.21
C ASP A 36 7.28 2.52 -1.76
N SER A 37 7.41 2.83 -0.46
CA SER A 37 7.06 4.15 0.09
C SER A 37 8.00 5.24 -0.41
N SER A 38 9.30 4.96 -0.55
CA SER A 38 10.27 5.92 -1.08
C SER A 38 10.04 6.22 -2.56
N CYS A 39 9.77 5.19 -3.38
CA CYS A 39 9.38 5.38 -4.77
C CYS A 39 8.06 6.15 -4.91
N LEU A 40 7.08 5.93 -4.01
CA LEU A 40 5.84 6.68 -4.00
C LEU A 40 6.06 8.18 -3.74
N ILE A 41 6.90 8.54 -2.75
CA ILE A 41 7.27 9.94 -2.47
C ILE A 41 7.90 10.56 -3.72
N HIS A 42 8.86 9.88 -4.34
CA HIS A 42 9.54 10.38 -5.53
C HIS A 42 8.57 10.55 -6.71
N CYS A 43 7.63 9.61 -6.92
CA CYS A 43 6.60 9.73 -7.94
C CYS A 43 5.68 10.93 -7.69
N LEU A 44 5.25 11.17 -6.45
CA LEU A 44 4.43 12.32 -6.08
C LEU A 44 5.18 13.64 -6.33
N HIS A 45 6.46 13.71 -5.96
CA HIS A 45 7.31 14.87 -6.23
C HIS A 45 7.41 15.16 -7.75
N LEU A 46 7.71 14.14 -8.56
CA LEU A 46 7.76 14.32 -10.01
C LEU A 46 6.39 14.69 -10.58
N TYR A 47 5.32 14.03 -10.11
CA TYR A 47 3.97 14.26 -10.60
C TYR A 47 3.50 15.69 -10.34
N LYS A 48 3.83 16.25 -9.17
CA LYS A 48 3.55 17.67 -8.84
C LYS A 48 4.17 18.64 -9.84
N LYS A 49 5.34 18.32 -10.42
CA LYS A 49 6.05 19.19 -11.36
C LYS A 49 5.42 19.29 -12.76
N PHE A 50 4.75 18.22 -13.23
CA PHE A 50 4.21 18.19 -14.59
C PHE A 50 2.69 17.98 -14.65
N SER A 51 2.05 17.50 -13.58
CA SER A 51 0.60 17.50 -13.51
C SER A 51 0.14 18.94 -13.30
N LYS A 52 -0.86 19.38 -13.96
CA LYS A 52 -1.42 20.72 -13.73
C LYS A 52 -2.15 20.84 -12.37
N LYS A 53 -1.97 19.83 -11.47
CA LYS A 53 -2.64 19.77 -10.16
C LYS A 53 -1.75 20.42 -9.10
N ASN A 54 -2.34 21.27 -8.27
CA ASN A 54 -1.69 21.86 -7.12
C ASN A 54 -2.06 21.07 -5.86
N PHE A 55 -1.09 20.39 -5.25
CA PHE A 55 -1.29 19.59 -4.03
C PHE A 55 -0.01 19.57 -3.20
N ASP A 56 -0.14 19.33 -1.91
CA ASP A 56 0.99 19.23 -0.98
C ASP A 56 1.23 17.79 -0.56
N VAL A 57 2.49 17.47 -0.28
CA VAL A 57 2.92 16.13 0.13
C VAL A 57 3.77 16.22 1.39
N ILE A 58 3.47 15.38 2.37
CA ILE A 58 4.32 15.13 3.53
C ILE A 58 4.53 13.62 3.68
N GLY A 59 5.63 13.22 4.32
CA GLY A 59 5.84 11.85 4.78
C GLY A 59 5.44 11.71 6.25
N ILE A 60 4.89 10.57 6.62
CA ILE A 60 4.66 10.19 8.02
C ILE A 60 5.22 8.79 8.24
N TYR A 61 6.22 8.71 9.10
CA TYR A 61 6.78 7.46 9.58
C TYR A 61 6.23 7.17 10.97
N VAL A 62 5.54 6.04 11.12
CA VAL A 62 5.03 5.57 12.43
C VAL A 62 6.08 4.62 13.01
N ASP A 63 6.79 5.08 14.04
CA ASP A 63 7.68 4.22 14.80
C ASP A 63 6.85 3.30 15.69
N LEU A 64 7.00 2.01 15.46
CA LEU A 64 6.27 0.97 16.18
C LEU A 64 6.94 0.58 17.50
N GLY A 65 8.15 1.06 17.77
CA GLY A 65 8.92 0.71 18.97
C GLY A 65 9.68 -0.60 18.87
N PHE A 66 9.90 -1.17 17.67
CA PHE A 66 10.68 -2.41 17.49
C PHE A 66 12.19 -2.24 17.67
N GLY A 67 12.69 -1.04 17.96
CA GLY A 67 14.11 -0.71 18.09
C GLY A 67 14.61 0.20 16.97
N GLN A 68 15.92 0.46 16.95
CA GLN A 68 16.53 1.42 16.02
C GLN A 68 16.24 1.03 14.56
N GLN A 69 15.52 1.88 13.87
CA GLN A 69 15.34 1.85 12.42
C GLN A 69 16.10 3.05 11.83
N HIS A 70 16.88 2.81 10.80
CA HIS A 70 17.66 3.87 10.12
C HIS A 70 16.75 4.74 9.23
N ILE A 71 15.70 5.31 9.82
CA ILE A 71 14.78 6.20 9.09
C ILE A 71 15.43 7.55 8.77
N ASP A 72 16.43 7.94 9.55
CA ASP A 72 17.16 9.20 9.38
C ASP A 72 17.80 9.30 7.98
N GLU A 73 18.35 8.21 7.45
CA GLU A 73 18.92 8.17 6.11
C GLU A 73 17.85 8.45 5.03
N VAL A 74 16.63 7.95 5.23
CA VAL A 74 15.51 8.22 4.32
C VAL A 74 15.04 9.67 4.43
N ILE A 75 15.01 10.23 5.64
CA ILE A 75 14.65 11.64 5.87
C ILE A 75 15.66 12.55 5.17
N GLU A 76 16.97 12.29 5.36
CA GLU A 76 18.03 13.08 4.73
C GLU A 76 17.98 12.97 3.20
N TYR A 77 17.72 11.79 2.66
CA TYR A 77 17.57 11.58 1.22
C TYR A 77 16.45 12.44 0.61
N PHE A 78 15.32 12.62 1.33
CA PHE A 78 14.18 13.41 0.83
C PHE A 78 14.24 14.89 1.20
N ARG A 79 15.21 15.34 2.00
CA ARG A 79 15.37 16.76 2.35
C ARG A 79 15.46 17.68 1.12
N PRO A 80 16.22 17.37 0.04
CA PRO A 80 16.31 18.21 -1.15
C PRO A 80 15.03 18.27 -2.00
N TYR A 81 14.03 17.44 -1.68
CA TYR A 81 12.76 17.37 -2.42
C TYR A 81 11.65 18.26 -1.85
N ASP A 82 11.94 19.01 -0.78
CA ASP A 82 10.95 19.84 -0.05
C ASP A 82 9.74 19.01 0.45
N ILE A 83 9.96 17.73 0.79
CA ILE A 83 8.95 16.86 1.36
C ILE A 83 9.36 16.53 2.80
N PRO A 84 8.76 17.20 3.80
CA PRO A 84 9.06 16.89 5.19
C PRO A 84 8.54 15.50 5.56
N ILE A 85 9.36 14.75 6.28
CA ILE A 85 8.98 13.45 6.85
C ILE A 85 8.92 13.60 8.37
N TYR A 86 7.73 13.36 8.93
CA TYR A 86 7.47 13.43 10.37
C TYR A 86 7.53 12.03 10.97
N VAL A 87 8.26 11.91 12.08
CA VAL A 87 8.33 10.68 12.88
C VAL A 87 7.27 10.74 13.96
N VAL A 88 6.46 9.70 14.06
CA VAL A 88 5.42 9.54 15.09
C VAL A 88 5.82 8.38 15.98
N GLU A 89 6.33 8.69 17.15
CA GLU A 89 6.65 7.70 18.17
C GLU A 89 5.37 7.08 18.74
N THR A 90 5.37 5.76 18.89
CA THR A 90 4.23 5.03 19.47
C THR A 90 4.68 3.92 20.41
N GLN A 91 3.76 3.48 21.28
CA GLN A 91 3.93 2.32 22.15
C GLN A 91 3.27 1.06 21.56
N ILE A 92 3.16 0.97 20.22
CA ILE A 92 2.45 -0.13 19.56
C ILE A 92 3.10 -1.47 19.90
N TYR A 93 4.43 -1.56 19.92
CA TYR A 93 5.13 -2.80 20.27
C TYR A 93 4.79 -3.27 21.69
N ASP A 94 4.69 -2.35 22.66
CA ASP A 94 4.34 -2.72 24.05
C ASP A 94 2.92 -3.27 24.14
N ILE A 95 1.99 -2.68 23.37
CA ILE A 95 0.63 -3.21 23.24
C ILE A 95 0.64 -4.60 22.60
N LEU A 96 1.42 -4.79 21.52
CA LEU A 96 1.49 -6.08 20.82
C LEU A 96 2.08 -7.20 21.68
N LYS A 97 3.04 -6.88 22.56
CA LYS A 97 3.59 -7.87 23.52
C LYS A 97 2.55 -8.41 24.51
N LEU A 98 1.48 -7.66 24.76
CA LEU A 98 0.37 -8.11 25.62
C LEU A 98 -0.64 -9.00 24.87
N HIS A 99 -0.51 -9.10 23.53
CA HIS A 99 -1.44 -9.80 22.64
C HIS A 99 -0.69 -10.71 21.67
N LEU A 100 0.19 -11.57 22.19
CA LEU A 100 0.87 -12.58 21.38
C LEU A 100 -0.09 -13.72 21.02
N ASP A 101 0.18 -14.38 19.90
CA ASP A 101 -0.54 -15.58 19.51
C ASP A 101 -0.09 -16.80 20.34
N LYS A 102 -0.66 -17.99 20.06
CA LYS A 102 -0.33 -19.23 20.77
C LYS A 102 1.11 -19.72 20.59
N GLU A 103 1.85 -19.11 19.65
CA GLU A 103 3.23 -19.42 19.32
C GLU A 103 4.17 -18.26 19.70
N ASP A 104 3.72 -17.39 20.63
CA ASP A 104 4.44 -16.20 21.11
C ASP A 104 4.84 -15.22 19.98
N ARG A 105 4.05 -15.17 18.89
CA ARG A 105 4.27 -14.25 17.77
C ARG A 105 3.33 -13.06 17.83
N ILE A 106 3.78 -11.96 17.30
CA ILE A 106 2.98 -10.74 17.16
C ILE A 106 1.82 -10.97 16.18
N GLU A 107 0.62 -10.62 16.59
CA GLU A 107 -0.55 -10.65 15.71
C GLU A 107 -0.46 -9.53 14.64
N CYS A 108 -0.19 -9.93 13.38
CA CYS A 108 -0.01 -9.00 12.27
C CYS A 108 -1.27 -8.15 11.99
N SER A 109 -2.46 -8.69 12.19
CA SER A 109 -3.73 -7.99 11.98
C SER A 109 -3.90 -6.83 12.98
N LEU A 110 -3.60 -7.06 14.27
CA LEU A 110 -3.63 -6.04 15.31
C LEU A 110 -2.57 -4.95 15.05
N CYS A 111 -1.34 -5.36 14.72
CA CYS A 111 -0.27 -4.43 14.35
C CYS A 111 -0.69 -3.51 13.19
N ALA A 112 -1.23 -4.08 12.11
CA ALA A 112 -1.70 -3.30 10.96
C ALA A 112 -2.82 -2.33 11.33
N LYS A 113 -3.76 -2.74 12.20
CA LYS A 113 -4.86 -1.90 12.68
C LYS A 113 -4.35 -0.71 13.52
N LEU A 114 -3.47 -0.96 14.47
CA LEU A 114 -2.89 0.07 15.33
C LEU A 114 -2.04 1.06 14.53
N ARG A 115 -1.16 0.54 13.66
CA ARG A 115 -0.33 1.35 12.75
C ARG A 115 -1.17 2.23 11.84
N LYS A 116 -2.26 1.68 11.25
CA LYS A 116 -3.20 2.44 10.43
C LYS A 116 -3.85 3.56 11.25
N GLY A 117 -4.28 3.28 12.49
CA GLY A 117 -4.88 4.28 13.38
C GLY A 117 -3.91 5.43 13.68
N ALA A 118 -2.66 5.12 14.06
CA ALA A 118 -1.63 6.11 14.31
C ALA A 118 -1.35 6.98 13.08
N LEU A 119 -1.22 6.37 11.90
CA LEU A 119 -0.99 7.09 10.64
C LEU A 119 -2.16 8.03 10.30
N VAL A 120 -3.41 7.59 10.47
CA VAL A 120 -4.60 8.40 10.21
C VAL A 120 -4.67 9.60 11.17
N ASN A 121 -4.41 9.38 12.46
CA ASN A 121 -4.42 10.44 13.46
C ASN A 121 -3.33 11.48 13.16
N ALA A 122 -2.13 11.05 12.83
CA ALA A 122 -1.04 11.95 12.47
C ALA A 122 -1.33 12.73 11.18
N ALA A 123 -1.86 12.08 10.14
CA ALA A 123 -2.25 12.74 8.91
C ALA A 123 -3.29 13.86 9.17
N LYS A 124 -4.29 13.59 10.00
CA LYS A 124 -5.28 14.59 10.42
C LYS A 124 -4.66 15.74 11.20
N ALA A 125 -3.77 15.45 12.13
CA ALA A 125 -3.08 16.49 12.92
C ALA A 125 -2.24 17.42 12.03
N HIS A 126 -1.73 16.93 10.90
CA HIS A 126 -1.04 17.72 9.89
C HIS A 126 -1.97 18.32 8.82
N GLY A 127 -3.29 18.24 8.99
CA GLY A 127 -4.27 18.80 8.05
C GLY A 127 -4.36 18.06 6.71
N CYS A 128 -3.93 16.80 6.64
CA CYS A 128 -4.03 16.00 5.42
C CYS A 128 -5.43 15.43 5.24
N ASN A 129 -5.97 15.56 4.04
CA ASN A 129 -7.25 14.97 3.64
C ASN A 129 -7.07 13.62 2.94
N LYS A 130 -5.85 13.29 2.50
CA LYS A 130 -5.52 12.01 1.85
C LYS A 130 -4.30 11.34 2.48
N ILE A 131 -4.33 9.99 2.46
CA ILE A 131 -3.18 9.15 2.83
C ILE A 131 -2.81 8.30 1.62
N ALA A 132 -1.56 8.40 1.17
CA ALA A 132 -1.03 7.58 0.09
C ALA A 132 -0.18 6.42 0.65
N LEU A 133 -0.43 5.20 0.18
CA LEU A 133 0.31 4.00 0.55
C LEU A 133 1.01 3.39 -0.67
N GLY A 134 2.21 2.86 -0.46
CA GLY A 134 3.07 2.28 -1.49
C GLY A 134 2.65 0.90 -2.00
N HIS A 135 1.41 0.46 -1.76
CA HIS A 135 0.93 -0.83 -2.28
C HIS A 135 0.94 -0.85 -3.81
N HIS A 136 1.46 -1.91 -4.37
CA HIS A 136 1.64 -2.11 -5.81
C HIS A 136 0.81 -3.29 -6.35
N SER A 137 0.95 -3.60 -7.64
CA SER A 137 0.11 -4.60 -8.29
C SER A 137 0.34 -6.02 -7.78
N ASP A 138 1.57 -6.37 -7.41
CA ASP A 138 1.88 -7.68 -6.85
C ASP A 138 1.22 -7.84 -5.47
N ASP A 139 1.22 -6.80 -4.61
CA ASP A 139 0.47 -6.80 -3.34
C ASP A 139 -1.04 -7.04 -3.53
N ALA A 140 -1.61 -6.48 -4.61
CA ALA A 140 -3.03 -6.66 -4.90
C ALA A 140 -3.37 -8.11 -5.26
N VAL A 141 -2.50 -8.78 -6.01
CA VAL A 141 -2.62 -10.22 -6.34
C VAL A 141 -2.41 -11.07 -5.08
N GLU A 142 -1.37 -10.80 -4.30
CA GLU A 142 -1.12 -11.50 -3.02
C GLU A 142 -2.34 -11.39 -2.10
N THR A 143 -2.91 -10.18 -1.96
CA THR A 143 -4.09 -9.96 -1.11
C THR A 143 -5.32 -10.68 -1.64
N LEU A 144 -5.51 -10.76 -2.97
CA LEU A 144 -6.60 -11.52 -3.58
C LEU A 144 -6.49 -13.00 -3.21
N PHE A 145 -5.31 -13.61 -3.40
CA PHE A 145 -5.10 -15.02 -3.09
C PHE A 145 -5.23 -15.31 -1.59
N MET A 146 -4.72 -14.44 -0.71
CA MET A 146 -4.95 -14.55 0.74
C MET A 146 -6.45 -14.55 1.08
N ASN A 147 -7.23 -13.66 0.48
CA ASN A 147 -8.67 -13.59 0.72
C ASN A 147 -9.41 -14.82 0.17
N MET A 148 -8.99 -15.35 -0.98
CA MET A 148 -9.56 -16.57 -1.55
C MET A 148 -9.27 -17.80 -0.69
N ILE A 149 -8.02 -17.98 -0.28
CA ILE A 149 -7.57 -19.16 0.48
C ILE A 149 -8.09 -19.13 1.92
N ASN A 150 -7.94 -17.99 2.61
CA ASN A 150 -8.24 -17.90 4.03
C ASN A 150 -9.68 -17.47 4.33
N GLY A 151 -10.38 -16.84 3.37
CA GLY A 151 -11.69 -16.25 3.61
C GLY A 151 -12.77 -16.62 2.59
N GLY A 152 -12.44 -17.40 1.55
CA GLY A 152 -13.39 -17.76 0.48
C GLY A 152 -13.93 -16.54 -0.27
N ARG A 153 -13.20 -15.41 -0.26
CA ARG A 153 -13.67 -14.14 -0.84
C ARG A 153 -12.83 -13.73 -2.04
N LEU A 154 -13.51 -13.41 -3.14
CA LEU A 154 -12.90 -12.86 -4.34
C LEU A 154 -12.74 -11.34 -4.21
N ALA A 155 -11.79 -10.89 -3.41
CA ALA A 155 -11.58 -9.48 -3.10
C ALA A 155 -10.11 -9.13 -2.89
N THR A 156 -9.75 -7.89 -3.23
CA THR A 156 -8.47 -7.26 -2.88
C THR A 156 -8.71 -5.87 -2.30
N PHE A 157 -7.66 -5.15 -1.96
CA PHE A 157 -7.80 -3.77 -1.48
C PHE A 157 -8.22 -2.81 -2.60
N LYS A 158 -9.01 -1.79 -2.26
CA LYS A 158 -9.45 -0.76 -3.21
C LYS A 158 -8.31 0.23 -3.52
N PRO A 159 -8.13 0.65 -4.79
CA PRO A 159 -7.16 1.70 -5.16
C PRO A 159 -7.40 3.05 -4.48
N LYS A 160 -8.66 3.45 -4.32
CA LYS A 160 -9.12 4.64 -3.59
C LYS A 160 -10.25 4.24 -2.65
N MET A 161 -10.19 4.68 -1.38
CA MET A 161 -11.17 4.31 -0.35
C MET A 161 -11.35 5.43 0.66
N LEU A 162 -12.59 5.82 0.91
CA LEU A 162 -12.92 6.71 2.03
C LEU A 162 -12.87 5.92 3.35
N LEU A 163 -12.20 6.47 4.34
CA LEU A 163 -12.23 5.99 5.73
C LEU A 163 -13.33 6.75 6.48
N GLU A 164 -14.55 6.25 6.47
CA GLU A 164 -15.76 6.93 6.94
C GLU A 164 -15.61 7.55 8.33
N ARG A 165 -15.04 6.81 9.30
CA ARG A 165 -14.85 7.31 10.68
C ARG A 165 -13.92 8.50 10.80
N SER A 166 -12.97 8.66 9.89
CA SER A 166 -11.96 9.73 9.94
C SER A 166 -12.20 10.83 8.91
N GLY A 167 -12.97 10.54 7.87
CA GLY A 167 -13.15 11.40 6.69
C GLY A 167 -11.93 11.47 5.77
N VAL A 168 -10.86 10.69 6.05
CA VAL A 168 -9.64 10.67 5.24
C VAL A 168 -9.78 9.71 4.08
N ILE A 169 -9.33 10.11 2.89
CA ILE A 169 -9.29 9.23 1.71
C ILE A 169 -7.94 8.53 1.64
N MET A 170 -7.97 7.19 1.58
CA MET A 170 -6.78 6.38 1.36
C MET A 170 -6.61 6.09 -0.13
N ILE A 171 -5.42 6.34 -0.68
CA ILE A 171 -5.07 6.13 -2.08
C ILE A 171 -3.84 5.22 -2.24
N ARG A 172 -3.78 4.50 -3.36
CA ARG A 172 -2.67 3.60 -3.70
C ARG A 172 -2.20 3.84 -5.14
N PRO A 173 -1.46 4.93 -5.38
CA PRO A 173 -1.11 5.33 -6.74
C PRO A 173 -0.20 4.36 -7.49
N LEU A 174 0.52 3.47 -6.78
CA LEU A 174 1.39 2.45 -7.38
C LEU A 174 0.65 1.15 -7.73
N VAL A 175 -0.68 1.08 -7.59
CA VAL A 175 -1.49 -0.15 -7.78
C VAL A 175 -1.32 -0.81 -9.15
N TYR A 176 -0.82 -0.10 -10.17
CA TYR A 176 -0.50 -0.63 -11.50
C TYR A 176 0.99 -0.89 -11.73
N ALA A 177 1.85 -0.50 -10.81
CA ALA A 177 3.28 -0.74 -10.92
C ALA A 177 3.63 -2.17 -10.47
N TYR A 178 4.58 -2.81 -11.16
CA TYR A 178 5.13 -4.09 -10.74
C TYR A 178 6.24 -3.89 -9.69
N GLU A 179 6.34 -4.80 -8.75
CA GLU A 179 7.38 -4.77 -7.71
C GLU A 179 8.79 -4.68 -8.32
N HIS A 180 9.08 -5.46 -9.37
CA HIS A 180 10.39 -5.44 -10.01
C HIS A 180 10.74 -4.09 -10.65
N ASP A 181 9.74 -3.35 -11.16
CA ASP A 181 9.98 -2.02 -11.73
C ASP A 181 10.25 -0.99 -10.63
N ILE A 182 9.56 -1.13 -9.49
CA ILE A 182 9.79 -0.30 -8.30
C ILE A 182 11.19 -0.57 -7.73
N SER A 183 11.61 -1.84 -7.62
CA SER A 183 12.97 -2.19 -7.20
C SER A 183 14.03 -1.57 -8.10
N ARG A 184 13.88 -1.74 -9.42
CA ARG A 184 14.81 -1.12 -10.39
C ARG A 184 14.81 0.41 -10.35
N MET A 185 13.69 1.03 -9.97
CA MET A 185 13.63 2.48 -9.77
C MET A 185 14.39 2.88 -8.51
N ALA A 186 14.20 2.16 -7.40
CA ALA A 186 14.91 2.40 -6.15
C ALA A 186 16.41 2.25 -6.30
N ASP A 187 16.86 1.15 -6.96
CA ASP A 187 18.27 0.91 -7.26
C ASP A 187 18.88 2.03 -8.12
N LYS A 188 18.17 2.45 -9.17
CA LYS A 188 18.64 3.52 -10.05
C LYS A 188 18.76 4.88 -9.36
N LEU A 189 17.96 5.13 -8.34
CA LEU A 189 17.95 6.36 -7.55
C LEU A 189 18.79 6.24 -6.29
N GLU A 190 19.48 5.11 -6.09
CA GLU A 190 20.31 4.84 -4.91
C GLU A 190 19.58 5.17 -3.60
N MET A 191 18.28 4.80 -3.54
CA MET A 191 17.44 5.11 -2.39
C MET A 191 17.93 4.36 -1.14
N PRO A 192 18.14 5.02 0.00
CA PRO A 192 18.42 4.35 1.24
C PRO A 192 17.18 3.53 1.67
N LEU A 193 17.43 2.30 2.10
CA LEU A 193 16.40 1.40 2.59
C LEU A 193 16.65 1.08 4.05
N SER A 194 15.68 1.39 4.89
CA SER A 194 15.72 1.00 6.29
C SER A 194 15.48 -0.51 6.43
N LYS A 195 16.24 -1.17 7.29
CA LYS A 195 16.01 -2.58 7.62
C LYS A 195 14.70 -2.72 8.38
N ASN A 196 13.89 -3.70 7.98
CA ASN A 196 12.67 -4.01 8.70
C ASN A 196 12.99 -4.67 10.05
N ALA A 197 12.72 -3.98 11.15
CA ALA A 197 12.95 -4.47 12.50
C ALA A 197 11.80 -5.34 13.05
N CYS A 198 10.77 -5.64 12.23
CA CYS A 198 9.64 -6.46 12.67
C CYS A 198 10.10 -7.88 13.03
N PRO A 199 9.81 -8.40 14.24
CA PRO A 199 10.19 -9.76 14.65
C PRO A 199 9.61 -10.86 13.74
N ASN A 200 8.45 -10.61 13.13
CA ASN A 200 7.81 -11.56 12.22
C ASN A 200 8.30 -11.43 10.76
N SER A 201 9.35 -10.62 10.51
CA SER A 201 9.85 -10.42 9.13
C SER A 201 10.27 -11.74 8.50
N GLY A 202 9.80 -12.02 7.28
CA GLY A 202 10.09 -13.26 6.55
C GLY A 202 9.19 -14.45 6.91
N HIS A 203 8.41 -14.38 7.99
CA HIS A 203 7.54 -15.47 8.47
C HIS A 203 6.05 -15.08 8.48
N THR A 204 5.61 -14.30 7.50
CA THR A 204 4.23 -13.86 7.40
C THR A 204 3.45 -14.67 6.37
N GLU A 205 2.12 -14.78 6.55
CA GLU A 205 1.23 -15.36 5.52
C GLU A 205 1.41 -14.70 4.15
N ARG A 206 1.69 -13.40 4.11
CA ARG A 206 1.97 -12.68 2.87
C ARG A 206 3.24 -13.20 2.20
N GLN A 207 4.30 -13.52 2.96
CA GLN A 207 5.52 -14.09 2.39
C GLN A 207 5.26 -15.49 1.82
N ALA A 208 4.53 -16.34 2.54
CA ALA A 208 4.14 -17.65 2.04
C ALA A 208 3.33 -17.57 0.73
N MET A 209 2.40 -16.60 0.66
CA MET A 209 1.63 -16.32 -0.54
C MET A 209 2.49 -15.86 -1.71
N LYS A 210 3.44 -14.97 -1.45
CA LYS A 210 4.41 -14.50 -2.44
C LYS A 210 5.25 -15.64 -3.00
N ASP A 211 5.71 -16.54 -2.14
CA ASP A 211 6.52 -17.70 -2.53
C ASP A 211 5.72 -18.69 -3.38
N MET A 212 4.46 -18.96 -3.01
CA MET A 212 3.53 -19.76 -3.79
C MET A 212 3.28 -19.16 -5.18
N LEU A 213 3.00 -17.87 -5.25
CA LEU A 213 2.78 -17.17 -6.53
C LEU A 213 4.04 -17.14 -7.39
N ASN A 214 5.22 -16.98 -6.80
CA ASN A 214 6.48 -17.03 -7.53
C ASN A 214 6.74 -18.43 -8.12
N SER A 215 6.36 -19.49 -7.42
CA SER A 215 6.40 -20.84 -7.99
C SER A 215 5.44 -20.99 -9.16
N LEU A 216 4.18 -20.54 -8.99
CA LEU A 216 3.17 -20.57 -10.05
C LEU A 216 3.62 -19.81 -11.31
N TYR A 217 4.27 -18.66 -11.14
CA TYR A 217 4.78 -17.86 -12.27
C TYR A 217 5.91 -18.51 -13.04
N LYS A 218 6.67 -19.44 -12.43
CA LYS A 218 7.68 -20.24 -13.13
C LYS A 218 7.02 -21.25 -14.05
N ASP A 219 5.96 -21.91 -13.58
CA ASP A 219 5.26 -22.94 -14.34
C ASP A 219 4.32 -22.33 -15.39
N TYR A 220 3.75 -21.16 -15.09
CA TYR A 220 2.79 -20.42 -15.92
C TYR A 220 3.20 -18.96 -16.09
N PRO A 221 4.19 -18.62 -16.93
CA PRO A 221 4.76 -17.26 -17.01
C PRO A 221 3.76 -16.15 -17.38
N SER A 222 2.70 -16.48 -18.13
CA SER A 222 1.63 -15.52 -18.48
C SER A 222 0.69 -15.19 -17.32
N SER A 223 0.62 -16.03 -16.29
CA SER A 223 -0.34 -15.89 -15.19
C SER A 223 -0.14 -14.61 -14.41
N LYS A 224 1.09 -14.13 -14.25
CA LYS A 224 1.38 -12.86 -13.58
C LYS A 224 0.64 -11.68 -14.24
N ASN A 225 0.69 -11.59 -15.57
CA ASN A 225 -0.01 -10.53 -16.31
C ASN A 225 -1.53 -10.75 -16.29
N ASN A 226 -1.97 -12.01 -16.39
CA ASN A 226 -3.38 -12.35 -16.40
C ASN A 226 -4.07 -12.01 -15.08
N PHE A 227 -3.43 -12.28 -13.94
CA PHE A 227 -3.98 -11.91 -12.62
C PHE A 227 -4.14 -10.39 -12.48
N GLN A 228 -3.18 -9.60 -12.95
CA GLN A 228 -3.31 -8.15 -12.92
C GLN A 228 -4.36 -7.62 -13.90
N LEU A 229 -4.50 -8.25 -15.07
CA LEU A 229 -5.56 -7.92 -16.01
C LEU A 229 -6.93 -8.20 -15.40
N MET A 230 -7.09 -9.36 -14.77
CA MET A 230 -8.32 -9.77 -14.07
C MET A 230 -8.75 -8.75 -13.01
N LEU A 231 -7.83 -8.22 -12.21
CA LEU A 231 -8.13 -7.20 -11.19
C LEU A 231 -8.72 -5.90 -11.76
N ARG A 232 -8.55 -5.65 -13.05
CA ARG A 232 -9.06 -4.46 -13.76
C ARG A 232 -10.32 -4.76 -14.55
N ASN A 233 -10.56 -6.02 -14.85
CA ASN A 233 -11.60 -6.46 -15.78
C ASN A 233 -12.82 -7.02 -15.04
N HIS A 234 -13.44 -6.16 -14.21
CA HIS A 234 -14.61 -6.52 -13.42
C HIS A 234 -15.82 -6.97 -14.27
N LYS A 235 -15.87 -6.62 -15.56
CA LYS A 235 -16.94 -7.04 -16.48
C LYS A 235 -16.85 -8.51 -16.92
N GLN A 236 -15.74 -9.19 -16.64
CA GLN A 236 -15.52 -10.61 -16.97
C GLN A 236 -15.56 -11.51 -15.71
N VAL A 237 -16.23 -11.06 -14.66
CA VAL A 237 -16.47 -11.90 -13.49
C VAL A 237 -17.75 -12.69 -13.76
N ASP A 238 -17.59 -14.00 -13.98
CA ASP A 238 -18.68 -14.95 -14.20
C ASP A 238 -18.53 -16.08 -13.19
N ILE A 239 -19.30 -15.99 -12.11
CA ILE A 239 -19.34 -16.98 -11.02
C ILE A 239 -20.78 -17.40 -10.80
N PHE A 240 -20.99 -18.54 -10.11
CA PHE A 240 -22.34 -19.03 -9.83
C PHE A 240 -23.19 -17.96 -9.15
N GLN A 241 -24.30 -17.60 -9.80
CA GLN A 241 -25.31 -16.68 -9.26
C GLN A 241 -26.64 -17.43 -9.16
N PRO A 242 -27.38 -17.35 -8.05
CA PRO A 242 -28.75 -17.85 -7.97
C PRO A 242 -29.65 -17.11 -8.99
N GLU A 243 -30.58 -17.81 -9.61
CA GLU A 243 -31.48 -17.23 -10.63
C GLU A 243 -32.41 -16.10 -10.11
N ASN A 244 -32.45 -15.89 -8.77
CA ASN A 244 -33.36 -14.94 -8.11
C ASN A 244 -32.66 -13.87 -7.26
N ASP A 245 -31.34 -13.64 -7.46
CA ASP A 245 -30.69 -12.50 -6.79
C ASP A 245 -30.99 -11.20 -7.56
N ASP A 246 -32.09 -10.53 -7.19
CA ASP A 246 -32.31 -9.13 -7.53
C ASP A 246 -31.14 -8.30 -6.97
N GLU A 247 -30.61 -7.35 -7.75
CA GLU A 247 -29.40 -6.57 -7.45
C GLU A 247 -29.42 -5.85 -6.09
N GLU A 248 -30.59 -5.72 -5.45
CA GLU A 248 -30.78 -5.09 -4.14
C GLU A 248 -30.29 -5.97 -2.96
N ASP A 249 -30.35 -7.30 -3.07
CA ASP A 249 -30.00 -8.24 -1.97
C ASP A 249 -28.48 -8.41 -1.81
N ILE A 250 -27.67 -8.06 -2.83
CA ILE A 250 -26.21 -8.16 -2.80
C ILE A 250 -25.60 -7.05 -1.94
N GLN A 251 -26.23 -5.88 -1.86
CA GLN A 251 -25.71 -4.77 -1.05
C GLN A 251 -25.91 -4.99 0.46
N GLU A 252 -26.98 -5.66 0.89
CA GLU A 252 -27.24 -5.96 2.30
C GLU A 252 -26.36 -7.08 2.85
N ARG A 253 -25.94 -8.05 2.04
CA ARG A 253 -25.08 -9.18 2.48
C ARG A 253 -23.59 -8.84 2.58
N ILE A 254 -23.15 -7.69 2.06
CA ILE A 254 -21.75 -7.25 2.05
C ILE A 254 -21.42 -6.28 3.20
N MET A 255 -22.43 -5.85 3.96
CA MET A 255 -22.20 -5.03 5.15
C MET A 255 -22.21 -5.91 6.41
N PRO A 256 -21.08 -6.01 7.14
CA PRO A 256 -21.07 -6.49 8.52
C PRO A 256 -21.52 -5.40 9.48
#